data_b90cd6ecce567a3a2441f19bd4aa6922
#
_entry.id   b90cd6ecce567a3a2441f19bd4aa6922
#
_cell.length_a   1.000
_cell.length_b   1.000
_cell.length_c   1.000
_cell.angle_alpha   90.00
_cell.angle_beta   90.00
_cell.angle_gamma   90.00
#
_symmetry.space_group_name_H-M   'P 1'
#
loop_
_entity.id
_entity.type
_entity.pdbx_description
1 polymer ?
#
loop_
_entity_poly.entity_id
_entity_poly.type
_entity_poly.pdbx_seq_one_letter_code
_entity_poly.pdbx_strand_id
1 'polypeptide(L)'
;MQNNENKTKEELIKIIEQLKKKVEDLSSMQSYPVQERFREKYSTRILDALPDMLTVFDHDANIIELASSPSTNHVEGINADNITHSNVKDILPPEAYESVRQNMDRVILTGESSTSRHDLMLDGILHHYENRIFPLDKEYLLCMCRDISEQWNAEQTNKKQQKELEAARIKAEESDRLKSAFLANMSHAVSYTHLRAHE
;
A
#
# COMPACT_ATOMS: atom_id res chain seq x y z
N MET A 1 30.10 39.68 36.90
CA MET A 1 31.38 38.95 36.79
C MET A 1 31.98 38.77 38.16
N GLN A 2 31.55 37.81 38.94
CA GLN A 2 32.16 37.39 40.20
C GLN A 2 31.44 36.14 40.64
N ASN A 3 32.02 34.97 40.43
CA ASN A 3 31.81 33.77 41.28
C ASN A 3 32.48 32.50 40.71
N ASN A 4 33.75 32.61 40.34
CA ASN A 4 34.47 31.40 39.88
C ASN A 4 35.86 31.18 40.49
N GLU A 5 36.22 31.92 41.54
CA GLU A 5 37.61 31.88 42.02
C GLU A 5 37.88 31.04 43.27
N ASN A 6 36.90 30.31 43.84
CA ASN A 6 37.10 29.54 45.05
C ASN A 6 36.55 28.11 45.01
N LYS A 7 36.64 27.43 43.87
CA LYS A 7 36.39 25.97 43.86
C LYS A 7 37.67 25.23 44.24
N THR A 8 37.55 24.31 45.21
CA THR A 8 38.66 23.47 45.60
C THR A 8 39.10 22.57 44.43
N LYS A 9 40.36 22.15 44.41
CA LYS A 9 40.90 21.23 43.38
C LYS A 9 40.04 19.98 43.20
N GLU A 10 39.46 19.49 44.29
CA GLU A 10 38.56 18.33 44.29
C GLU A 10 37.22 18.61 43.59
N GLU A 11 36.62 19.79 43.78
CA GLU A 11 35.40 20.17 43.08
C GLU A 11 35.62 20.36 41.58
N LEU A 12 36.77 20.89 41.18
CA LEU A 12 37.15 21.00 39.77
C LEU A 12 37.34 19.65 39.12
N ILE A 13 37.98 18.67 39.82
CA ILE A 13 38.12 17.31 39.33
C ILE A 13 36.77 16.66 39.12
N LYS A 14 35.83 16.82 40.06
CA LYS A 14 34.49 16.27 39.97
C LYS A 14 33.69 16.86 38.80
N ILE A 15 33.85 18.16 38.55
CA ILE A 15 33.23 18.82 37.39
C ILE A 15 33.82 18.31 36.06
N ILE A 16 35.14 18.11 36.01
CA ILE A 16 35.82 17.59 34.83
C ILE A 16 35.35 16.15 34.53
N GLU A 17 35.20 15.31 35.53
CA GLU A 17 34.69 13.95 35.38
C GLU A 17 33.24 13.94 34.89
N GLN A 18 32.39 14.81 35.46
CA GLN A 18 31.00 14.98 34.99
C GLN A 18 30.92 15.49 33.56
N LEU A 19 31.78 16.43 33.19
CA LEU A 19 31.83 16.95 31.82
C LEU A 19 32.37 15.90 30.84
N LYS A 20 33.39 15.13 31.21
CA LYS A 20 33.88 14.03 30.37
C LYS A 20 32.80 12.99 30.12
N LYS A 21 32.08 12.56 31.16
CA LYS A 21 30.95 11.63 31.01
C LYS A 21 29.87 12.19 30.12
N LYS A 22 29.53 13.48 30.26
CA LYS A 22 28.55 14.13 29.44
C LYS A 22 28.98 14.31 27.98
N VAL A 23 30.26 14.47 27.71
CA VAL A 23 30.86 14.48 26.36
C VAL A 23 30.89 13.08 25.78
N GLU A 24 31.16 12.04 26.53
CA GLU A 24 31.08 10.65 26.11
C GLU A 24 29.63 10.25 25.76
N ASP A 25 28.67 10.61 26.62
CA ASP A 25 27.24 10.39 26.36
C ASP A 25 26.78 11.15 25.08
N LEU A 26 27.21 12.37 24.88
CA LEU A 26 26.90 13.18 23.68
C LEU A 26 27.61 12.64 22.44
N SER A 27 28.84 12.16 22.54
CA SER A 27 29.57 11.59 21.41
C SER A 27 29.04 10.20 21.01
N SER A 28 28.58 9.41 21.97
CA SER A 28 27.86 8.17 21.68
C SER A 28 26.52 8.44 20.97
N MET A 29 25.79 9.48 21.35
CA MET A 29 24.59 9.94 20.64
C MET A 29 24.89 10.49 19.21
N GLN A 30 26.09 11.05 18.98
CA GLN A 30 26.49 11.52 17.65
C GLN A 30 26.98 10.42 16.70
N SER A 31 27.30 9.23 17.21
CA SER A 31 27.79 8.11 16.40
C SER A 31 26.68 7.23 15.81
N TYR A 32 25.40 7.50 16.14
CA TYR A 32 24.30 6.81 15.46
C TYR A 32 24.28 7.19 13.97
N PRO A 33 24.24 6.20 13.06
CA PRO A 33 24.06 6.48 11.64
C PRO A 33 22.88 7.43 11.43
N VAL A 34 23.01 8.33 10.44
CA VAL A 34 21.93 9.30 10.12
C VAL A 34 20.57 8.60 9.94
N GLN A 35 20.59 7.36 9.45
CA GLN A 35 19.42 6.51 9.29
C GLN A 35 18.74 6.12 10.61
N GLU A 36 19.48 5.83 11.67
CA GLU A 36 18.88 5.50 12.98
C GLU A 36 18.26 6.71 13.65
N ARG A 37 18.95 7.85 13.61
CA ARG A 37 18.40 9.12 14.09
C ARG A 37 17.13 9.54 13.34
N PHE A 38 17.10 9.29 12.03
CA PHE A 38 15.91 9.55 11.21
C PHE A 38 14.77 8.64 11.63
N ARG A 39 15.00 7.34 11.77
CA ARG A 39 13.99 6.35 12.20
C ARG A 39 13.42 6.71 13.56
N GLU A 40 14.25 6.94 14.56
CA GLU A 40 13.83 7.26 15.92
C GLU A 40 13.01 8.57 15.98
N LYS A 41 13.44 9.60 15.24
CA LYS A 41 12.80 10.91 15.25
C LYS A 41 11.48 10.97 14.47
N TYR A 42 11.35 10.18 13.40
CA TYR A 42 10.23 10.31 12.47
C TYR A 42 9.34 9.08 12.38
N SER A 43 9.65 7.97 13.08
CA SER A 43 8.89 6.72 13.03
C SER A 43 7.39 6.94 13.24
N THR A 44 7.01 7.62 14.31
CA THR A 44 5.59 7.91 14.62
C THR A 44 4.94 8.72 13.51
N ARG A 45 5.59 9.78 13.03
CA ARG A 45 5.04 10.63 11.96
C ARG A 45 4.94 9.91 10.62
N ILE A 46 5.84 8.96 10.35
CA ILE A 46 5.77 8.12 9.17
C ILE A 46 4.57 7.18 9.28
N LEU A 47 4.38 6.54 10.44
CA LEU A 47 3.22 5.68 10.69
C LEU A 47 1.91 6.47 10.56
N ASP A 48 1.82 7.66 11.14
CA ASP A 48 0.65 8.53 11.06
C ASP A 48 0.34 9.00 9.63
N ALA A 49 1.35 9.09 8.76
CA ALA A 49 1.20 9.51 7.37
C ALA A 49 0.85 8.37 6.42
N LEU A 50 0.95 7.11 6.85
CA LEU A 50 0.58 5.97 6.02
C LEU A 50 -0.95 5.89 5.89
N PRO A 51 -1.47 5.77 4.65
CA PRO A 51 -2.90 5.60 4.43
C PRO A 51 -3.38 4.18 4.75
N ASP A 52 -2.47 3.29 5.13
CA ASP A 52 -2.71 1.88 5.34
C ASP A 52 -2.97 1.59 6.82
N MET A 53 -3.83 0.63 7.11
CA MET A 53 -4.00 0.08 8.45
C MET A 53 -2.86 -0.92 8.72
N LEU A 54 -2.17 -0.75 9.85
CA LEU A 54 -1.11 -1.64 10.29
C LEU A 54 -1.61 -2.48 11.46
N THR A 55 -1.45 -3.79 11.34
CA THR A 55 -1.87 -4.74 12.37
C THR A 55 -0.73 -5.70 12.68
N VAL A 56 -0.45 -5.89 13.95
CA VAL A 56 0.47 -6.91 14.43
C VAL A 56 -0.33 -8.12 14.89
N PHE A 57 0.01 -9.29 14.37
CA PHE A 57 -0.60 -10.58 14.71
C PHE A 57 0.43 -11.50 15.36
N ASP A 58 -0.04 -12.39 16.22
CA ASP A 58 0.70 -13.61 16.51
C ASP A 58 0.45 -14.69 15.43
N HIS A 59 1.12 -15.85 15.56
CA HIS A 59 0.98 -16.94 14.60
C HIS A 59 -0.40 -17.62 14.61
N ASP A 60 -1.20 -17.38 15.64
CA ASP A 60 -2.58 -17.89 15.77
C ASP A 60 -3.63 -16.89 15.24
N ALA A 61 -3.17 -15.79 14.63
CA ALA A 61 -4.00 -14.71 14.09
C ALA A 61 -4.73 -13.89 15.17
N ASN A 62 -4.20 -13.84 16.39
CA ASN A 62 -4.68 -12.89 17.39
C ASN A 62 -4.07 -11.52 17.13
N ILE A 63 -4.88 -10.49 17.19
CA ILE A 63 -4.47 -9.11 17.02
C ILE A 63 -3.80 -8.64 18.31
N ILE A 64 -2.51 -8.34 18.22
CA ILE A 64 -1.70 -7.85 19.34
C ILE A 64 -1.75 -6.33 19.40
N GLU A 65 -1.62 -5.68 18.24
CA GLU A 65 -1.60 -4.22 18.11
C GLU A 65 -2.23 -3.79 16.80
N LEU A 66 -2.94 -2.69 16.82
CA LEU A 66 -3.51 -2.05 15.65
C LEU A 66 -3.11 -0.57 15.65
N ALA A 67 -2.40 -0.16 14.60
CA ALA A 67 -2.15 1.22 14.28
C ALA A 67 -2.95 1.60 13.03
N SER A 68 -3.91 2.50 13.19
CA SER A 68 -4.67 3.07 12.07
C SER A 68 -4.33 4.54 11.92
N SER A 69 -4.13 4.98 10.68
CA SER A 69 -4.09 6.41 10.39
C SER A 69 -5.48 7.03 10.63
N PRO A 70 -5.56 8.32 11.01
CA PRO A 70 -6.84 9.04 11.08
C PRO A 70 -7.64 8.98 9.78
N SER A 71 -6.99 8.78 8.64
CA SER A 71 -7.62 8.61 7.32
C SER A 71 -8.22 7.21 7.09
N THR A 72 -7.87 6.22 7.91
CA THR A 72 -8.38 4.84 7.81
C THR A 72 -9.48 4.52 8.82
N ASN A 73 -9.87 5.48 9.66
CA ASN A 73 -10.96 5.33 10.65
C ASN A 73 -12.38 5.22 10.03
N HIS A 74 -12.48 5.00 8.72
CA HIS A 74 -13.76 4.89 8.03
C HIS A 74 -14.36 3.48 7.98
N VAL A 75 -13.68 2.49 8.57
CA VAL A 75 -14.32 1.18 8.73
C VAL A 75 -15.18 1.24 9.99
N GLU A 76 -16.45 1.62 9.83
CA GLU A 76 -17.42 1.61 10.94
C GLU A 76 -17.40 0.24 11.61
N GLY A 77 -17.22 0.22 12.94
CA GLY A 77 -17.15 -1.00 13.74
C GLY A 77 -15.75 -1.57 13.96
N ILE A 78 -14.74 -1.12 13.22
CA ILE A 78 -13.34 -1.48 13.47
C ILE A 78 -12.67 -0.31 14.20
N ASN A 79 -12.80 -0.31 15.53
CA ASN A 79 -12.06 0.60 16.40
C ASN A 79 -10.90 -0.17 17.04
N ALA A 80 -9.72 0.42 17.08
CA ALA A 80 -8.53 -0.18 17.68
C ALA A 80 -8.80 -0.76 19.08
N ASP A 81 -9.57 -0.05 19.89
CA ASP A 81 -9.91 -0.46 21.25
C ASP A 81 -10.82 -1.72 21.30
N ASN A 82 -11.60 -1.97 20.24
CA ASN A 82 -12.58 -3.07 20.21
C ASN A 82 -12.01 -4.36 19.62
N ILE A 83 -10.95 -4.29 18.82
CA ILE A 83 -10.41 -5.44 18.09
C ILE A 83 -9.03 -5.90 18.58
N THR A 84 -8.31 -5.06 19.32
CA THR A 84 -7.08 -5.50 19.99
C THR A 84 -7.40 -6.68 20.93
N HIS A 85 -6.61 -7.74 20.85
CA HIS A 85 -6.80 -9.04 21.51
C HIS A 85 -7.94 -9.93 20.95
N SER A 86 -8.61 -9.52 19.88
CA SER A 86 -9.54 -10.39 19.14
C SER A 86 -8.78 -11.28 18.15
N ASN A 87 -9.40 -12.39 17.74
CA ASN A 87 -8.87 -13.18 16.66
C ASN A 87 -9.44 -12.69 15.31
N VAL A 88 -8.62 -12.67 14.27
CA VAL A 88 -9.03 -12.21 12.93
C VAL A 88 -10.24 -12.98 12.39
N LYS A 89 -10.39 -14.27 12.74
CA LYS A 89 -11.55 -15.11 12.35
C LYS A 89 -12.88 -14.63 12.91
N ASP A 90 -12.85 -13.89 14.04
CA ASP A 90 -14.06 -13.39 14.69
C ASP A 90 -14.50 -12.03 14.08
N ILE A 91 -13.63 -11.42 13.28
CA ILE A 91 -13.85 -10.10 12.66
C ILE A 91 -14.15 -10.23 11.17
N LEU A 92 -13.43 -11.10 10.46
CA LEU A 92 -13.55 -11.26 9.02
C LEU A 92 -14.59 -12.33 8.65
N PRO A 93 -15.32 -12.16 7.53
CA PRO A 93 -16.07 -13.23 6.91
C PRO A 93 -15.18 -14.45 6.61
N PRO A 94 -15.73 -15.68 6.60
CA PRO A 94 -14.94 -16.91 6.44
C PRO A 94 -14.01 -16.91 5.21
N GLU A 95 -14.49 -16.40 4.07
CA GLU A 95 -13.71 -16.36 2.82
C GLU A 95 -12.52 -15.36 2.92
N ALA A 96 -12.74 -14.21 3.52
CA ALA A 96 -11.70 -13.21 3.75
C ALA A 96 -10.68 -13.73 4.77
N TYR A 97 -11.15 -14.34 5.87
CA TYR A 97 -10.27 -14.98 6.84
C TYR A 97 -9.38 -16.06 6.23
N GLU A 98 -9.95 -16.94 5.43
CA GLU A 98 -9.20 -18.03 4.77
C GLU A 98 -8.07 -17.45 3.90
N SER A 99 -8.35 -16.40 3.13
CA SER A 99 -7.34 -15.72 2.30
C SER A 99 -6.21 -15.13 3.15
N VAL A 100 -6.55 -14.46 4.25
CA VAL A 100 -5.56 -13.89 5.18
C VAL A 100 -4.76 -14.99 5.86
N ARG A 101 -5.42 -16.07 6.32
CA ARG A 101 -4.78 -17.20 7.00
C ARG A 101 -3.77 -17.91 6.10
N GLN A 102 -4.14 -18.22 4.87
CA GLN A 102 -3.22 -18.82 3.89
C GLN A 102 -2.00 -17.93 3.62
N ASN A 103 -2.23 -16.62 3.59
CA ASN A 103 -1.15 -15.66 3.43
C ASN A 103 -0.20 -15.64 4.64
N MET A 104 -0.74 -15.68 5.87
CA MET A 104 0.04 -15.80 7.10
C MET A 104 0.86 -17.09 7.13
N ASP A 105 0.23 -18.24 6.85
CA ASP A 105 0.89 -19.53 6.84
C ASP A 105 2.06 -19.57 5.87
N ARG A 106 1.91 -18.96 4.70
CA ARG A 106 3.01 -18.83 3.75
C ARG A 106 4.17 -18.02 4.32
N VAL A 107 3.89 -16.87 4.96
CA VAL A 107 4.93 -16.03 5.58
C VAL A 107 5.63 -16.77 6.71
N ILE A 108 4.88 -17.47 7.56
CA ILE A 108 5.44 -18.29 8.66
C ILE A 108 6.35 -19.39 8.10
N LEU A 109 5.94 -20.07 7.04
CA LEU A 109 6.67 -21.19 6.44
C LEU A 109 7.94 -20.73 5.71
N THR A 110 7.86 -19.62 4.96
CA THR A 110 8.94 -19.18 4.07
C THR A 110 9.85 -18.14 4.69
N GLY A 111 9.39 -17.39 5.68
CA GLY A 111 10.08 -16.22 6.20
C GLY A 111 10.08 -15.01 5.25
N GLU A 112 9.36 -15.10 4.12
CA GLU A 112 9.26 -14.04 3.13
C GLU A 112 7.90 -13.34 3.20
N SER A 113 7.85 -12.05 2.83
CA SER A 113 6.59 -11.31 2.77
C SER A 113 5.66 -11.89 1.70
N SER A 114 4.36 -11.87 1.96
CA SER A 114 3.35 -12.33 1.02
C SER A 114 2.21 -11.33 0.91
N THR A 115 1.56 -11.29 -0.26
CA THR A 115 0.44 -10.38 -0.54
C THR A 115 -0.79 -11.19 -0.91
N SER A 116 -1.94 -10.82 -0.37
CA SER A 116 -3.25 -11.36 -0.74
C SER A 116 -4.26 -10.24 -0.91
N ARG A 117 -5.34 -10.55 -1.62
CA ARG A 117 -6.49 -9.65 -1.79
C ARG A 117 -7.75 -10.35 -1.34
N HIS A 118 -8.65 -9.60 -0.76
CA HIS A 118 -9.97 -10.08 -0.38
C HIS A 118 -10.98 -8.95 -0.46
N ASP A 119 -12.24 -9.35 -0.54
CA ASP A 119 -13.36 -8.44 -0.62
C ASP A 119 -14.12 -8.45 0.70
N LEU A 120 -14.58 -7.26 1.12
CA LEU A 120 -15.44 -7.10 2.29
C LEU A 120 -16.66 -6.29 1.92
N MET A 121 -17.82 -6.74 2.41
CA MET A 121 -19.05 -5.96 2.34
C MET A 121 -19.19 -5.13 3.61
N LEU A 122 -19.07 -3.81 3.50
CA LEU A 122 -19.23 -2.86 4.60
C LEU A 122 -20.38 -1.92 4.25
N ASP A 123 -21.37 -1.80 5.13
CA ASP A 123 -22.55 -0.96 4.94
C ASP A 123 -23.28 -1.15 3.59
N GLY A 124 -23.24 -2.38 3.06
CA GLY A 124 -23.83 -2.71 1.76
C GLY A 124 -22.98 -2.30 0.56
N ILE A 125 -21.77 -1.82 0.76
CA ILE A 125 -20.79 -1.44 -0.27
C ILE A 125 -19.68 -2.48 -0.30
N LEU A 126 -19.32 -2.94 -1.50
CA LEU A 126 -18.21 -3.86 -1.71
C LEU A 126 -16.89 -3.08 -1.71
N HIS A 127 -16.04 -3.42 -0.78
CA HIS A 127 -14.67 -2.90 -0.68
C HIS A 127 -13.67 -3.97 -1.07
N HIS A 128 -12.60 -3.55 -1.74
CA HIS A 128 -11.47 -4.39 -2.15
C HIS A 128 -10.25 -4.05 -1.31
N TYR A 129 -9.72 -5.04 -0.58
CA TYR A 129 -8.55 -4.87 0.28
C TYR A 129 -7.34 -5.65 -0.25
N GLU A 130 -6.18 -5.04 -0.12
CA GLU A 130 -4.89 -5.70 -0.32
C GLU A 130 -4.15 -5.77 1.02
N ASN A 131 -3.83 -7.01 1.43
CA ASN A 131 -3.04 -7.28 2.62
C ASN A 131 -1.63 -7.70 2.22
N ARG A 132 -0.66 -7.04 2.79
CA ARG A 132 0.73 -7.43 2.69
C ARG A 132 1.26 -7.78 4.06
N ILE A 133 1.66 -9.05 4.23
CA ILE A 133 2.10 -9.60 5.51
C ILE A 133 3.61 -9.80 5.45
N PHE A 134 4.29 -9.37 6.53
CA PHE A 134 5.74 -9.48 6.73
C PHE A 134 6.03 -10.22 8.01
N PRO A 135 7.11 -11.01 8.10
CA PRO A 135 7.62 -11.47 9.37
C PRO A 135 8.20 -10.27 10.12
N LEU A 136 7.71 -10.01 11.32
CA LEU A 136 8.23 -8.94 12.18
C LEU A 136 9.40 -9.46 13.02
N ASP A 137 9.18 -10.61 13.65
CA ASP A 137 10.17 -11.38 14.39
C ASP A 137 9.79 -12.88 14.40
N LYS A 138 10.24 -13.63 15.44
CA LYS A 138 9.97 -15.07 15.55
C LYS A 138 8.55 -15.39 16.03
N GLU A 139 7.84 -14.43 16.60
CA GLU A 139 6.54 -14.62 17.26
C GLU A 139 5.43 -13.82 16.57
N TYR A 140 5.80 -12.74 15.87
CA TYR A 140 4.84 -11.77 15.34
C TYR A 140 4.98 -11.52 13.84
N LEU A 141 3.84 -11.22 13.24
CA LEU A 141 3.69 -10.80 11.85
C LEU A 141 3.14 -9.37 11.80
N LEU A 142 3.62 -8.57 10.86
CA LEU A 142 3.07 -7.25 10.54
C LEU A 142 2.22 -7.35 9.28
N CYS A 143 0.97 -6.94 9.34
CA CYS A 143 0.11 -6.78 8.17
C CYS A 143 -0.10 -5.30 7.86
N MET A 144 0.12 -4.94 6.60
CA MET A 144 -0.34 -3.69 6.01
C MET A 144 -1.61 -3.98 5.22
N CYS A 145 -2.73 -3.40 5.62
CA CYS A 145 -4.03 -3.54 4.95
C CYS A 145 -4.38 -2.22 4.26
N ARG A 146 -4.55 -2.27 2.96
CA ARG A 146 -4.89 -1.12 2.11
C ARG A 146 -6.25 -1.31 1.46
N ASP A 147 -7.11 -0.30 1.56
CA ASP A 147 -8.31 -0.21 0.72
C ASP A 147 -7.88 0.21 -0.70
N ILE A 148 -8.13 -0.67 -1.66
CA ILE A 148 -7.82 -0.45 -3.08
C ILE A 148 -9.09 -0.26 -3.92
N SER A 149 -10.25 -0.02 -3.29
CA SER A 149 -11.55 0.04 -3.97
C SER A 149 -11.59 1.12 -5.05
N GLU A 150 -11.08 2.31 -4.78
CA GLU A 150 -11.01 3.39 -5.79
C GLU A 150 -10.11 2.99 -6.97
N GLN A 151 -8.93 2.44 -6.66
CA GLN A 151 -7.99 2.00 -7.70
C GLN A 151 -8.60 0.86 -8.53
N TRP A 152 -9.25 -0.11 -7.88
CA TRP A 152 -9.92 -1.23 -8.54
C TRP A 152 -11.03 -0.76 -9.47
N ASN A 153 -11.92 0.13 -9.01
CA ASN A 153 -13.00 0.67 -9.80
C ASN A 153 -12.50 1.48 -11.00
N ALA A 154 -11.47 2.31 -10.81
CA ALA A 154 -10.82 3.04 -11.89
C ALA A 154 -10.21 2.08 -12.94
N GLU A 155 -9.54 1.03 -12.50
CA GLU A 155 -8.95 0.03 -13.38
C GLU A 155 -10.02 -0.74 -14.18
N GLN A 156 -11.13 -1.15 -13.54
CA GLN A 156 -12.26 -1.81 -14.23
C GLN A 156 -12.90 -0.88 -15.27
N THR A 157 -13.08 0.39 -14.92
CA THR A 157 -13.61 1.41 -15.84
C THR A 157 -12.70 1.59 -17.04
N ASN A 158 -11.40 1.72 -16.83
CA ASN A 158 -10.40 1.83 -17.90
C ASN A 158 -10.39 0.58 -18.79
N LYS A 159 -10.44 -0.61 -18.22
CA LYS A 159 -10.51 -1.86 -18.99
C LYS A 159 -11.77 -1.94 -19.85
N LYS A 160 -12.90 -1.48 -19.33
CA LYS A 160 -14.15 -1.43 -20.09
C LYS A 160 -14.06 -0.45 -21.25
N GLN A 161 -13.60 0.77 -21.01
CA GLN A 161 -13.41 1.80 -22.04
C GLN A 161 -12.44 1.34 -23.13
N GLN A 162 -11.36 0.67 -22.75
CA GLN A 162 -10.38 0.15 -23.68
C GLN A 162 -10.97 -0.92 -24.62
N LYS A 163 -11.81 -1.82 -24.08
CA LYS A 163 -12.54 -2.82 -24.88
C LYS A 163 -13.54 -2.17 -25.84
N GLU A 164 -14.28 -1.17 -25.37
CA GLU A 164 -15.25 -0.44 -26.19
C GLU A 164 -14.56 0.33 -27.33
N LEU A 165 -13.42 0.98 -27.04
CA LEU A 165 -12.62 1.70 -28.03
C LEU A 165 -12.07 0.73 -29.10
N GLU A 166 -11.54 -0.40 -28.69
CA GLU A 166 -11.02 -1.40 -29.63
C GLU A 166 -12.12 -1.97 -30.54
N ALA A 167 -13.30 -2.27 -29.97
CA ALA A 167 -14.44 -2.72 -30.77
C ALA A 167 -14.92 -1.64 -31.77
N ALA A 168 -14.94 -0.36 -31.36
CA ALA A 168 -15.27 0.75 -32.24
C ALA A 168 -14.24 0.92 -33.36
N ARG A 169 -12.93 0.78 -33.05
CA ARG A 169 -11.84 0.85 -34.02
C ARG A 169 -12.02 -0.24 -35.11
N ILE A 170 -12.19 -1.50 -34.69
CA ILE A 170 -12.38 -2.63 -35.60
C ILE A 170 -13.57 -2.36 -36.55
N LYS A 171 -14.67 -1.89 -35.99
CA LYS A 171 -15.88 -1.56 -36.79
C LYS A 171 -15.65 -0.43 -37.80
N ALA A 172 -14.90 0.61 -37.41
CA ALA A 172 -14.53 1.71 -38.30
C ALA A 172 -13.63 1.24 -39.44
N GLU A 173 -12.56 0.44 -39.12
CA GLU A 173 -11.65 -0.13 -40.10
C GLU A 173 -12.39 -1.03 -41.11
N GLU A 174 -13.34 -1.84 -40.65
CA GLU A 174 -14.17 -2.68 -41.52
C GLU A 174 -15.08 -1.84 -42.46
N SER A 175 -15.71 -0.78 -41.91
CA SER A 175 -16.50 0.16 -42.69
C SER A 175 -15.69 0.85 -43.79
N ASP A 176 -14.48 1.30 -43.44
CA ASP A 176 -13.60 1.97 -44.42
C ASP A 176 -13.06 1.00 -45.48
N ARG A 177 -12.82 -0.26 -45.13
CA ARG A 177 -12.46 -1.29 -46.09
C ARG A 177 -13.62 -1.56 -47.08
N LEU A 178 -14.85 -1.66 -46.55
CA LEU A 178 -16.03 -1.86 -47.39
C LEU A 178 -16.30 -0.67 -48.34
N LYS A 179 -16.15 0.59 -47.84
CA LYS A 179 -16.27 1.79 -48.66
C LYS A 179 -15.21 1.83 -49.77
N SER A 180 -13.97 1.50 -49.43
CA SER A 180 -12.84 1.46 -50.40
C SER A 180 -13.09 0.41 -51.49
N ALA A 181 -13.55 -0.77 -51.13
CA ALA A 181 -13.89 -1.83 -52.07
C ALA A 181 -15.08 -1.44 -52.97
N PHE A 182 -16.12 -0.78 -52.39
CA PHE A 182 -17.25 -0.28 -53.16
C PHE A 182 -16.83 0.78 -54.18
N LEU A 183 -16.01 1.77 -53.80
CA LEU A 183 -15.49 2.82 -54.68
C LEU A 183 -14.63 2.24 -55.81
N ALA A 184 -13.79 1.25 -55.51
CA ALA A 184 -12.99 0.56 -56.55
C ALA A 184 -13.88 -0.15 -57.56
N ASN A 185 -14.93 -0.88 -57.11
CA ASN A 185 -15.86 -1.57 -57.99
C ASN A 185 -16.67 -0.59 -58.84
N MET A 186 -17.14 0.53 -58.27
CA MET A 186 -17.83 1.59 -58.97
C MET A 186 -16.97 2.24 -60.04
N SER A 187 -15.71 2.55 -59.74
CA SER A 187 -14.74 3.11 -60.67
C SER A 187 -14.49 2.19 -61.87
N HIS A 188 -14.39 0.89 -61.62
CA HIS A 188 -14.30 -0.12 -62.71
C HIS A 188 -15.55 -0.17 -63.55
N ALA A 189 -16.75 -0.18 -62.93
CA ALA A 189 -18.01 -0.22 -63.65
C ALA A 189 -18.23 1.04 -64.52
N VAL A 190 -17.90 2.23 -64.02
CA VAL A 190 -18.00 3.50 -64.79
C VAL A 190 -17.04 3.50 -65.95
N SER A 191 -15.79 3.05 -65.77
CA SER A 191 -14.81 2.93 -66.84
C SER A 191 -15.27 1.99 -67.95
N TYR A 192 -15.88 0.86 -67.59
CA TYR A 192 -16.39 -0.10 -68.57
C TYR A 192 -17.55 0.47 -69.37
N THR A 193 -18.47 1.20 -68.76
CA THR A 193 -19.62 1.85 -69.44
C THR A 193 -19.15 2.97 -70.34
N HIS A 194 -18.12 3.73 -69.96
CA HIS A 194 -17.56 4.82 -70.78
C HIS A 194 -16.83 4.31 -72.03
N LEU A 195 -16.07 3.22 -71.92
CA LEU A 195 -15.41 2.57 -73.03
C LEU A 195 -16.42 2.00 -74.08
N ARG A 196 -17.55 1.47 -73.61
CA ARG A 196 -18.58 0.89 -74.49
C ARG A 196 -19.47 1.91 -75.16
N ALA A 197 -19.51 3.16 -74.70
CA ALA A 197 -20.32 4.23 -75.30
C ALA A 197 -19.60 4.97 -76.46
N HIS A 198 -18.32 4.63 -76.67
CA HIS A 198 -17.48 5.21 -77.76
C HIS A 198 -17.11 4.21 -78.86
N GLU A 199 -17.70 3.00 -78.86
CA GLU A 199 -17.71 2.06 -79.95
C GLU A 199 -19.09 2.18 -80.67
#